data_b1a3d3a7d051f0aab0a7e3e98665c482
#
_entry.id   b1a3d3a7d051f0aab0a7e3e98665c482
#
_cell.length_a   1.000
_cell.length_b   1.000
_cell.length_c   1.000
_cell.angle_alpha   90.00
_cell.angle_beta   90.00
_cell.angle_gamma   90.00
#
_symmetry.space_group_name_H-M   'P 1'
#
loop_
_entity.id
_entity.type
_entity.pdbx_description
1 polymer ?
#
loop_
_entity_poly.entity_id
_entity_poly.type
_entity_poly.pdbx_seq_one_letter_code
_entity_poly.pdbx_strand_id
1 'polypeptide(L)'
;PYGVLIEKNGYRFLVFDSRALQWQQTDDDALARHAWPAGVTAELDVEGRRIVIAPRNDESAPQIGVDASGEFTSFELRLSRAGVADTAWLRPDADGALQLGITP
;
A
#
# COMPACT_ATOMS: atom_id res chain seq x y z
N PRO A 1 -11.34 9.55 -6.09
CA PRO A 1 -10.08 9.26 -5.41
C PRO A 1 -9.76 7.76 -5.39
N TYR A 2 -8.47 7.48 -5.32
CA TYR A 2 -7.96 6.13 -5.28
C TYR A 2 -7.34 5.85 -3.91
N GLY A 3 -7.21 4.58 -3.58
CA GLY A 3 -6.50 4.15 -2.40
C GLY A 3 -5.69 2.90 -2.66
N VAL A 4 -4.68 2.66 -1.85
CA VAL A 4 -3.89 1.43 -1.86
C VAL A 4 -4.12 0.72 -0.55
N LEU A 5 -4.59 -0.50 -0.61
CA LEU A 5 -4.78 -1.35 0.56
C LEU A 5 -3.62 -2.33 0.64
N ILE A 6 -2.84 -2.23 1.72
CA ILE A 6 -1.75 -3.14 2.01
C ILE A 6 -2.28 -4.28 2.87
N GLU A 7 -2.02 -5.50 2.43
CA GLU A 7 -2.46 -6.73 3.10
C GLU A 7 -1.24 -7.58 3.45
N LYS A 8 -1.41 -8.58 4.30
CA LYS A 8 -0.30 -9.47 4.67
C LYS A 8 0.31 -10.18 3.48
N ASN A 9 -0.52 -10.56 2.51
CA ASN A 9 -0.09 -11.37 1.37
C ASN A 9 0.11 -10.55 0.09
N GLY A 10 -0.15 -9.25 0.12
CA GLY A 10 -0.03 -8.44 -1.08
C GLY A 10 -0.66 -7.06 -0.94
N TYR A 11 -1.02 -6.48 -2.05
CA TYR A 11 -1.67 -5.18 -2.09
C TYR A 11 -2.69 -5.11 -3.21
N ARG A 12 -3.59 -4.16 -3.13
CA ARG A 12 -4.56 -3.88 -4.20
C ARG A 12 -4.96 -2.42 -4.19
N PHE A 13 -5.46 -1.96 -5.32
CA PHE A 13 -5.96 -0.60 -5.47
C PHE A 13 -7.47 -0.59 -5.34
N LEU A 14 -7.99 0.46 -4.74
CA LEU A 14 -9.41 0.67 -4.55
C LEU A 14 -9.80 2.03 -5.10
N VAL A 15 -11.05 2.14 -5.55
CA VAL A 15 -11.65 3.39 -6.02
C VAL A 15 -12.80 3.72 -5.08
N PHE A 16 -12.89 4.97 -4.61
CA PHE A 16 -14.00 5.37 -3.78
C PHE A 16 -15.21 5.70 -4.66
N ASP A 17 -16.31 5.00 -4.41
CA ASP A 17 -17.60 5.29 -5.05
C ASP A 17 -18.36 6.28 -4.17
N SER A 18 -18.44 7.53 -4.60
CA SER A 18 -19.09 8.60 -3.84
C SER A 18 -20.62 8.44 -3.75
N ARG A 19 -21.22 7.68 -4.65
CA ARG A 19 -22.67 7.42 -4.61
C ARG A 19 -23.00 6.38 -3.54
N ALA A 20 -22.21 5.31 -3.47
CA ALA A 20 -22.40 4.25 -2.50
C ALA A 20 -21.68 4.53 -1.18
N LEU A 21 -20.82 5.56 -1.13
CA LEU A 21 -19.94 5.88 0.00
C LEU A 21 -19.08 4.68 0.42
N GLN A 22 -18.56 3.97 -0.56
CA GLN A 22 -17.79 2.74 -0.35
C GLN A 22 -16.55 2.71 -1.21
N TRP A 23 -15.52 2.06 -0.72
CA TRP A 23 -14.35 1.69 -1.50
C TRP A 23 -14.67 0.43 -2.29
N GLN A 24 -14.33 0.45 -3.58
CA GLN A 24 -14.61 -0.66 -4.48
C GLN A 24 -13.34 -1.12 -5.18
N GLN A 25 -13.26 -2.41 -5.43
CA GLN A 25 -12.20 -2.99 -6.23
C GLN A 25 -12.39 -2.57 -7.69
N THR A 26 -11.29 -2.22 -8.35
CA THR A 26 -11.32 -1.85 -9.76
C THR A 26 -11.27 -3.08 -10.65
N ASP A 27 -11.90 -2.99 -11.82
CA ASP A 27 -11.86 -4.04 -12.85
C ASP A 27 -10.62 -3.92 -13.75
N ASP A 28 -9.80 -2.88 -13.57
CA ASP A 28 -8.57 -2.70 -14.34
C ASP A 28 -7.52 -3.71 -13.90
N ASP A 29 -7.07 -4.57 -14.82
CA ASP A 29 -6.07 -5.61 -14.52
C ASP A 29 -4.77 -5.03 -13.96
N ALA A 30 -4.37 -3.83 -14.39
CA ALA A 30 -3.15 -3.17 -13.90
C ALA A 30 -3.28 -2.76 -12.43
N LEU A 31 -4.51 -2.58 -11.95
CA LEU A 31 -4.81 -2.15 -10.58
C LEU A 31 -5.41 -3.29 -9.74
N ALA A 32 -5.39 -4.51 -10.25
CA ALA A 32 -5.90 -5.68 -9.54
C ALA A 32 -5.00 -6.03 -8.35
N ARG A 33 -5.45 -7.01 -7.56
CA ARG A 33 -4.67 -7.51 -6.43
C ARG A 33 -3.36 -8.14 -6.90
N HIS A 34 -2.28 -7.76 -6.23
CA HIS A 34 -0.95 -8.33 -6.46
C HIS A 34 -0.44 -8.97 -5.18
N ALA A 35 0.08 -10.19 -5.29
CA ALA A 35 0.65 -10.89 -4.15
C ALA A 35 2.13 -10.53 -3.98
N TRP A 36 2.57 -10.48 -2.71
CA TRP A 36 4.01 -10.42 -2.44
C TRP A 36 4.65 -11.74 -2.86
N PRO A 37 5.93 -11.72 -3.28
CA PRO A 37 6.68 -12.95 -3.47
C PRO A 37 6.68 -13.79 -2.19
N ALA A 38 6.82 -15.09 -2.32
CA ALA A 38 6.83 -16.02 -1.17
C ALA A 38 7.91 -15.63 -0.15
N GLY A 39 7.56 -15.66 1.12
CA GLY A 39 8.47 -15.35 2.22
C GLY A 39 8.66 -13.88 2.51
N VAL A 40 8.02 -12.99 1.75
CA VAL A 40 8.11 -11.55 1.97
C VAL A 40 7.12 -11.13 3.05
N THR A 41 7.62 -10.32 4.00
CA THR A 41 6.82 -9.71 5.07
C THR A 41 6.76 -8.21 4.83
N ALA A 42 5.57 -7.64 4.95
CA ALA A 42 5.34 -6.20 4.79
C ALA A 42 5.12 -5.53 6.14
N GLU A 43 5.72 -4.35 6.31
CA GLU A 43 5.45 -3.46 7.43
C GLU A 43 5.10 -2.09 6.88
N LEU A 44 4.15 -1.41 7.50
CA LEU A 44 3.63 -0.14 7.00
C LEU A 44 3.56 0.89 8.12
N ASP A 45 4.12 2.07 7.87
CA ASP A 45 3.91 3.26 8.69
C ASP A 45 3.10 4.26 7.86
N VAL A 46 2.08 4.84 8.46
CA VAL A 46 1.26 5.88 7.84
C VAL A 46 1.27 7.10 8.76
N GLU A 47 1.68 8.22 8.19
CA GLU A 47 1.79 9.48 8.93
C GLU A 47 2.62 9.34 10.22
N GLY A 48 3.72 8.58 10.12
CA GLY A 48 4.64 8.37 11.23
C GLY A 48 4.22 7.31 12.24
N ARG A 49 3.12 6.60 12.00
CA ARG A 49 2.61 5.58 12.93
C ARG A 49 2.64 4.20 12.29
N ARG A 50 3.09 3.21 13.06
CA ARG A 50 3.02 1.81 12.64
C ARG A 50 1.58 1.37 12.53
N ILE A 51 1.23 0.82 11.39
CA ILE A 51 -0.11 0.28 11.12
C ILE A 51 -0.06 -1.24 11.22
N VAL A 52 -1.02 -1.82 11.91
CA VAL A 52 -1.18 -3.27 11.94
C VAL A 52 -1.83 -3.70 10.63
N ILE A 53 -1.09 -4.50 9.86
CA ILE A 53 -1.60 -5.02 8.60
C ILE A 53 -2.46 -6.25 8.90
N ALA A 54 -3.76 -6.14 8.62
CA ALA A 54 -4.68 -7.23 8.82
C ALA A 54 -4.54 -8.30 7.74
N PRO A 55 -4.96 -9.54 8.01
CA PRO A 55 -5.21 -10.48 6.94
C PRO A 55 -6.23 -9.91 5.96
N ARG A 56 -6.33 -10.50 4.77
CA ARG A 56 -7.27 -10.05 3.75
C ARG A 56 -8.65 -9.78 4.34
N ASN A 57 -9.15 -8.57 4.09
CA ASN A 57 -10.49 -8.15 4.48
C ASN A 57 -11.07 -7.31 3.34
N ASP A 58 -12.08 -7.83 2.67
CA ASP A 58 -12.69 -7.17 1.50
C ASP A 58 -13.48 -5.91 1.89
N GLU A 59 -13.76 -5.71 3.17
CA GLU A 59 -14.45 -4.53 3.69
C GLU A 59 -13.50 -3.45 4.21
N SER A 60 -12.20 -3.70 4.22
CA SER A 60 -11.24 -2.73 4.74
C SER A 60 -11.11 -1.51 3.85
N ALA A 61 -10.98 -0.34 4.48
CA ALA A 61 -10.61 0.88 3.79
C ALA A 61 -9.09 0.87 3.53
N PRO A 62 -8.62 1.51 2.44
CA PRO A 62 -7.19 1.59 2.16
C PRO A 62 -6.49 2.46 3.20
N GLN A 63 -5.27 2.08 3.58
CA GLN A 63 -4.45 2.86 4.51
C GLN A 63 -3.79 4.05 3.81
N ILE A 64 -3.57 3.96 2.52
CA ILE A 64 -2.88 4.98 1.72
C ILE A 64 -3.90 5.56 0.75
N GLY A 65 -4.13 6.87 0.84
CA GLY A 65 -4.98 7.59 -0.10
C GLY A 65 -4.15 8.24 -1.20
N VAL A 66 -4.75 8.36 -2.38
CA VAL A 66 -4.20 9.13 -3.51
C VAL A 66 -5.29 10.11 -3.92
N ASP A 67 -5.02 11.40 -3.78
CA ASP A 67 -6.01 12.42 -4.10
C ASP A 67 -6.06 12.72 -5.61
N ALA A 68 -6.96 13.61 -6.00
CA ALA A 68 -7.16 13.95 -7.42
C ALA A 68 -5.94 14.61 -8.05
N SER A 69 -5.05 15.22 -7.26
CA SER A 69 -3.80 15.81 -7.74
C SER A 69 -2.68 14.79 -7.88
N GLY A 70 -2.89 13.55 -7.44
CA GLY A 70 -1.88 12.51 -7.45
C GLY A 70 -1.02 12.47 -6.19
N GLU A 71 -1.36 13.25 -5.18
CA GLU A 71 -0.62 13.23 -3.92
C GLU A 71 -1.01 12.03 -3.06
N PHE A 72 -0.01 11.36 -2.51
CA PHE A 72 -0.17 10.23 -1.61
C PHE A 72 -0.27 10.68 -0.16
N THR A 73 -1.06 9.98 0.64
CA THR A 73 -0.90 10.01 2.09
C THR A 73 0.56 9.69 2.42
N SER A 74 1.15 10.39 3.40
CA SER A 74 2.52 10.09 3.82
C SER A 74 2.60 8.67 4.37
N PHE A 75 3.50 7.86 3.83
CA PHE A 75 3.67 6.47 4.25
C PHE A 75 5.09 5.97 4.01
N GLU A 76 5.44 4.90 4.69
CA GLU A 76 6.63 4.11 4.38
C GLU A 76 6.25 2.64 4.42
N LEU A 77 6.41 1.96 3.29
CA LEU A 77 6.23 0.52 3.17
C LEU A 77 7.59 -0.14 3.18
N ARG A 78 7.79 -1.11 4.06
CA ARG A 78 9.02 -1.89 4.13
C ARG A 78 8.72 -3.36 3.83
N LEU A 79 9.52 -3.94 2.97
CA LEU A 79 9.41 -5.36 2.60
C LEU A 79 10.70 -6.06 2.97
N SER A 80 10.58 -7.16 3.71
CA SER A 80 11.71 -7.95 4.15
C SER A 80 11.47 -9.43 3.86
N ARG A 81 12.55 -10.20 3.80
CA ARG A 81 12.48 -11.63 3.57
C ARG A 81 13.39 -12.32 4.57
N ALA A 82 12.92 -13.42 5.17
CA ALA A 82 13.72 -14.21 6.11
C ALA A 82 15.01 -14.69 5.42
N GLY A 83 16.12 -14.55 6.11
CA GLY A 83 17.43 -14.93 5.59
C GLY A 83 18.11 -13.92 4.67
N VAL A 84 17.46 -12.78 4.42
CA VAL A 84 18.01 -11.68 3.62
C VAL A 84 18.19 -10.47 4.54
N ALA A 85 19.40 -9.93 4.61
CA ALA A 85 19.71 -8.82 5.51
C ALA A 85 19.10 -7.50 5.02
N ASP A 86 18.92 -7.35 3.72
CA ASP A 86 18.44 -6.11 3.13
C ASP A 86 16.92 -5.96 3.28
N THR A 87 16.48 -4.73 3.51
CA THR A 87 15.07 -4.36 3.54
C THR A 87 14.79 -3.37 2.42
N ALA A 88 13.81 -3.67 1.57
CA ALA A 88 13.34 -2.73 0.56
C ALA A 88 12.31 -1.80 1.20
N TRP A 89 12.34 -0.53 0.80
CA TRP A 89 11.34 0.43 1.26
C TRP A 89 10.82 1.27 0.10
N LEU A 90 9.57 1.71 0.24
CA LEU A 90 8.89 2.58 -0.70
C LEU A 90 8.21 3.70 0.08
N ARG A 91 8.42 4.95 -0.34
CA ARG A 91 7.79 6.11 0.29
C ARG A 91 7.69 7.27 -0.70
N PRO A 92 6.72 8.18 -0.52
CA PRO A 92 6.70 9.41 -1.31
C PRO A 92 7.79 10.37 -0.82
N ASP A 93 8.39 11.10 -1.75
CA ASP A 93 9.33 12.17 -1.42
C ASP A 93 8.59 13.50 -1.22
N ALA A 94 9.35 14.58 -0.97
CA ALA A 94 8.78 15.90 -0.74
C ALA A 94 8.02 16.46 -1.96
N ASP A 95 8.31 15.98 -3.16
CA ASP A 95 7.66 16.40 -4.40
C ASP A 95 6.47 15.51 -4.77
N GLY A 96 6.14 14.51 -3.94
CA GLY A 96 5.04 13.58 -4.19
C GLY A 96 5.40 12.40 -5.09
N ALA A 97 6.63 12.32 -5.57
CA ALA A 97 7.10 11.18 -6.34
C ALA A 97 7.44 10.01 -5.41
N LEU A 98 7.21 8.79 -5.87
CA LEU A 98 7.57 7.61 -5.10
C LEU A 98 9.05 7.31 -5.21
N GLN A 99 9.68 7.02 -4.07
CA GLN A 99 11.08 6.61 -3.99
C GLN A 99 11.16 5.17 -3.51
N LEU A 100 12.01 4.40 -4.15
CA LEU A 100 12.32 3.02 -3.77
C LEU A 100 13.79 2.94 -3.36
N GLY A 101 14.06 2.32 -2.24
CA GLY A 101 15.42 2.14 -1.73
C GLY A 101 15.62 0.80 -1.07
N ILE A 102 16.86 0.52 -0.75
CA ILE A 102 17.26 -0.70 -0.04
C ILE A 102 18.16 -0.30 1.11
N THR A 103 17.84 -0.79 2.30
CA THR A 103 18.66 -0.60 3.51
C THR A 103 19.24 -1.94 3.91
N PRO A 104 20.58 -2.07 3.98
CA PRO A 104 21.24 -3.31 4.42
C PRO A 104 20.96 -3.62 5.89
#